data_19e20ef84ad9a2b984a4d0af7389f856
#
_entry.id   19e20ef84ad9a2b984a4d0af7389f856
#
_cell.length_a   1.000
_cell.length_b   1.000
_cell.length_c   1.000
_cell.angle_alpha   90.00
_cell.angle_beta   90.00
_cell.angle_gamma   90.00
#
_symmetry.space_group_name_H-M   'P 1'
#
loop_
_entity.id
_entity.type
_entity.pdbx_description
1 polymer ?
#
loop_
_entity_poly.entity_id
_entity_poly.type
_entity_poly.pdbx_seq_one_letter_code
_entity_poly.pdbx_strand_id
1 'polypeptide(L)'
;SFCKSMPIWLKDKLFQKNFIEKELIPYIDENYRTESYRTLIGHSLGGLLALNSYMDKNSVFNTYIAIDPSIWWNEETMKNKVDSISSKSLNKKLYIATANQGEANYERNKKRHDDFYKLMTKKSDEPINVVIEYFEKENHRSVPLVALFEGLKYINQEN
;
A
#
# COMPACT_ATOMS: atom_id res chain seq x y z
N SER A 1 0.92 -29.70 1.32
CA SER A 1 0.10 -29.53 2.53
C SER A 1 0.25 -28.15 3.22
N PHE A 2 1.05 -27.24 2.69
CA PHE A 2 1.28 -25.89 3.25
C PHE A 2 0.01 -25.00 3.20
N CYS A 3 -0.89 -25.27 2.28
CA CYS A 3 -2.10 -24.47 2.06
C CYS A 3 -3.22 -24.69 3.11
N LYS A 4 -3.20 -25.78 3.88
CA LYS A 4 -4.26 -26.10 4.85
C LYS A 4 -4.12 -25.35 6.20
N SER A 5 -2.91 -24.87 6.54
CA SER A 5 -2.62 -24.18 7.82
C SER A 5 -2.60 -22.65 7.70
N MET A 6 -2.84 -22.11 6.51
CA MET A 6 -2.78 -20.67 6.29
C MET A 6 -4.09 -20.01 6.77
N PRO A 7 -4.01 -18.94 7.57
CA PRO A 7 -5.19 -18.19 8.00
C PRO A 7 -6.03 -17.71 6.81
N ILE A 8 -7.36 -17.71 6.96
CA ILE A 8 -8.31 -17.35 5.88
C ILE A 8 -7.94 -16.00 5.26
N TRP A 9 -7.62 -14.98 6.06
CA TRP A 9 -7.26 -13.65 5.59
C TRP A 9 -5.97 -13.61 4.76
N LEU A 10 -5.03 -14.54 4.97
CA LEU A 10 -3.81 -14.64 4.16
C LEU A 10 -4.12 -15.31 2.82
N LYS A 11 -5.05 -16.27 2.81
CA LYS A 11 -5.56 -16.89 1.57
C LYS A 11 -6.26 -15.85 0.70
N ASP A 12 -7.08 -14.98 1.30
CA ASP A 12 -7.80 -13.93 0.59
C ASP A 12 -6.86 -12.90 -0.06
N LYS A 13 -5.79 -12.50 0.63
CA LYS A 13 -4.79 -11.57 0.07
C LYS A 13 -3.99 -12.17 -1.09
N LEU A 14 -3.57 -13.42 -0.96
CA LEU A 14 -2.89 -14.14 -2.03
C LEU A 14 -3.84 -14.37 -3.21
N PHE A 15 -5.10 -14.64 -2.93
CA PHE A 15 -6.13 -14.80 -3.95
C PHE A 15 -6.34 -13.48 -4.70
N GLN A 16 -6.56 -12.36 -4.00
CA GLN A 16 -6.75 -11.05 -4.63
C GLN A 16 -5.54 -10.62 -5.48
N LYS A 17 -4.32 -10.76 -4.94
CA LYS A 17 -3.11 -10.47 -5.69
C LYS A 17 -2.99 -11.34 -6.94
N ASN A 18 -3.16 -12.65 -6.80
CA ASN A 18 -3.07 -13.60 -7.92
C ASN A 18 -4.14 -13.33 -8.98
N PHE A 19 -5.38 -13.03 -8.57
CA PHE A 19 -6.46 -12.65 -9.49
C PHE A 19 -6.07 -11.41 -10.29
N ILE A 20 -5.61 -10.34 -9.62
CA ILE A 20 -5.22 -9.10 -10.30
C ILE A 20 -4.07 -9.36 -11.28
N GLU A 21 -3.00 -10.03 -10.84
CA GLU A 21 -1.78 -10.19 -11.63
C GLU A 21 -1.88 -11.25 -12.73
N LYS A 22 -2.66 -12.32 -12.50
CA LYS A 22 -2.69 -13.49 -13.41
C LYS A 22 -3.93 -13.58 -14.27
N GLU A 23 -5.00 -12.88 -13.90
CA GLU A 23 -6.27 -12.94 -14.62
C GLU A 23 -6.70 -11.55 -15.11
N LEU A 24 -6.87 -10.59 -14.19
CA LEU A 24 -7.41 -9.27 -14.54
C LEU A 24 -6.46 -8.48 -15.46
N ILE A 25 -5.19 -8.34 -15.09
CA ILE A 25 -4.22 -7.59 -15.92
C ILE A 25 -4.09 -8.19 -17.32
N PRO A 26 -3.85 -9.50 -17.50
CA PRO A 26 -3.79 -10.08 -18.84
C PRO A 26 -5.07 -9.87 -19.64
N TYR A 27 -6.23 -10.02 -19.02
CA TYR A 27 -7.51 -9.78 -19.69
C TYR A 27 -7.65 -8.31 -20.16
N ILE A 28 -7.28 -7.36 -19.31
CA ILE A 28 -7.36 -5.93 -19.64
C ILE A 28 -6.33 -5.57 -20.73
N ASP A 29 -5.11 -6.08 -20.65
CA ASP A 29 -4.06 -5.83 -21.63
C ASP A 29 -4.41 -6.42 -23.03
N GLU A 30 -5.12 -7.54 -23.06
CA GLU A 30 -5.58 -8.17 -24.31
C GLU A 30 -6.75 -7.42 -24.97
N ASN A 31 -7.66 -6.86 -24.16
CA ASN A 31 -8.93 -6.33 -24.65
C ASN A 31 -8.97 -4.79 -24.76
N TYR A 32 -8.02 -4.09 -24.14
CA TYR A 32 -7.99 -2.63 -24.09
C TYR A 32 -6.59 -2.11 -24.38
N ARG A 33 -6.51 -0.88 -24.87
CA ARG A 33 -5.24 -0.20 -25.07
C ARG A 33 -4.70 0.25 -23.69
N THR A 34 -3.63 -0.39 -23.26
CA THR A 34 -2.98 -0.15 -21.94
C THR A 34 -1.51 0.20 -22.13
N GLU A 35 -0.90 0.69 -21.05
CA GLU A 35 0.53 0.90 -20.91
C GLU A 35 1.12 -0.07 -19.89
N SER A 36 2.43 -0.31 -19.97
CA SER A 36 3.13 -1.18 -19.02
C SER A 36 3.29 -0.55 -17.63
N TYR A 37 3.17 0.78 -17.51
CA TYR A 37 3.24 1.49 -16.25
C TYR A 37 1.92 1.37 -15.49
N ARG A 38 1.96 0.75 -14.32
CA ARG A 38 0.76 0.40 -13.53
C ARG A 38 0.83 0.98 -12.13
N THR A 39 -0.28 1.57 -11.69
CA THR A 39 -0.47 2.08 -10.33
C THR A 39 -1.48 1.21 -9.58
N LEU A 40 -1.12 0.77 -8.37
CA LEU A 40 -2.06 0.10 -7.48
C LEU A 40 -2.59 1.09 -6.44
N ILE A 41 -3.90 1.29 -6.45
CA ILE A 41 -4.60 2.20 -5.54
C ILE A 41 -5.51 1.37 -4.65
N GLY A 42 -5.43 1.59 -3.34
CA GLY A 42 -6.29 0.88 -2.39
C GLY A 42 -6.66 1.71 -1.16
N HIS A 43 -7.88 1.53 -0.70
CA HIS A 43 -8.40 2.14 0.53
C HIS A 43 -8.62 1.07 1.60
N SER A 44 -8.37 1.39 2.85
CA SER A 44 -8.63 0.49 4.00
C SER A 44 -7.87 -0.84 3.88
N LEU A 45 -8.56 -1.97 3.76
CA LEU A 45 -7.94 -3.28 3.48
C LEU A 45 -7.29 -3.33 2.09
N GLY A 46 -7.85 -2.62 1.09
CA GLY A 46 -7.20 -2.40 -0.21
C GLY A 46 -5.90 -1.60 -0.08
N GLY A 47 -5.84 -0.62 0.81
CA GLY A 47 -4.61 0.10 1.16
C GLY A 47 -3.55 -0.82 1.79
N LEU A 48 -3.97 -1.75 2.64
CA LEU A 48 -3.08 -2.79 3.17
C LEU A 48 -2.56 -3.73 2.08
N LEU A 49 -3.39 -4.06 1.07
CA LEU A 49 -2.95 -4.82 -0.11
C LEU A 49 -1.90 -4.02 -0.90
N ALA A 50 -2.12 -2.72 -1.12
CA ALA A 50 -1.17 -1.85 -1.80
C ALA A 50 0.18 -1.80 -1.08
N LEU A 51 0.22 -1.64 0.25
CA LEU A 51 1.46 -1.70 1.05
C LEU A 51 2.15 -3.06 0.95
N ASN A 52 1.40 -4.16 1.00
CA ASN A 52 1.96 -5.51 0.86
C ASN A 52 2.57 -5.73 -0.53
N SER A 53 1.92 -5.19 -1.57
CA SER A 53 2.40 -5.28 -2.95
C SER A 53 3.63 -4.39 -3.19
N TYR A 54 3.67 -3.19 -2.58
CA TYR A 54 4.83 -2.31 -2.60
C TYR A 54 6.09 -3.01 -2.07
N MET A 55 5.95 -3.77 -0.98
CA MET A 55 7.05 -4.49 -0.37
C MET A 55 7.44 -5.79 -1.10
N ASP A 56 6.68 -6.18 -2.11
CA ASP A 56 6.98 -7.38 -2.90
C ASP A 56 7.90 -7.02 -4.08
N LYS A 57 9.11 -7.58 -4.07
CA LYS A 57 10.09 -7.39 -5.15
C LYS A 57 9.60 -7.83 -6.54
N ASN A 58 8.63 -8.77 -6.57
CA ASN A 58 8.06 -9.32 -7.80
C ASN A 58 6.75 -8.65 -8.19
N SER A 59 6.38 -7.53 -7.54
CA SER A 59 5.16 -6.83 -7.88
C SER A 59 5.21 -6.22 -9.28
N VAL A 60 4.13 -6.39 -10.02
CA VAL A 60 3.95 -5.87 -11.40
C VAL A 60 3.58 -4.38 -11.44
N PHE A 61 3.41 -3.76 -10.29
CA PHE A 61 3.08 -2.34 -10.17
C PHE A 61 4.33 -1.48 -9.99
N ASN A 62 4.29 -0.29 -10.58
CA ASN A 62 5.36 0.70 -10.56
C ASN A 62 5.20 1.71 -9.44
N THR A 63 3.95 2.08 -9.12
CA THR A 63 3.60 3.07 -8.08
C THR A 63 2.40 2.63 -7.27
N TYR A 64 2.24 3.24 -6.08
CA TYR A 64 1.23 2.82 -5.11
C TYR A 64 0.60 4.02 -4.42
N ILE A 65 -0.72 3.95 -4.22
CA ILE A 65 -1.47 4.89 -3.38
C ILE A 65 -2.22 4.06 -2.33
N ALA A 66 -1.79 4.15 -1.09
CA ALA A 66 -2.39 3.46 0.05
C ALA A 66 -3.21 4.47 0.89
N ILE A 67 -4.52 4.43 0.75
CA ILE A 67 -5.43 5.36 1.41
C ILE A 67 -5.93 4.76 2.71
N ASP A 68 -5.59 5.41 3.82
CA ASP A 68 -5.96 5.03 5.18
C ASP A 68 -5.86 3.51 5.44
N PRO A 69 -4.67 2.92 5.17
CA PRO A 69 -4.49 1.48 5.14
C PRO A 69 -4.73 0.84 6.49
N SER A 70 -5.43 -0.29 6.53
CA SER A 70 -5.74 -1.03 7.75
C SER A 70 -4.52 -1.80 8.29
N ILE A 71 -3.41 -1.11 8.61
CA ILE A 71 -2.16 -1.73 9.10
C ILE A 71 -2.41 -2.49 10.41
N TRP A 72 -3.29 -1.99 11.28
CA TRP A 72 -3.67 -2.60 12.54
C TRP A 72 -4.20 -4.04 12.42
N TRP A 73 -4.71 -4.40 11.23
CA TRP A 73 -5.23 -5.74 10.97
C TRP A 73 -4.13 -6.82 10.99
N ASN A 74 -2.91 -6.46 10.67
CA ASN A 74 -1.80 -7.41 10.57
C ASN A 74 -0.43 -6.75 10.82
N GLU A 75 -0.35 -5.99 11.90
CA GLU A 75 0.80 -5.15 12.24
C GLU A 75 2.10 -5.95 12.34
N GLU A 76 2.08 -7.10 13.03
CA GLU A 76 3.26 -7.94 13.21
C GLU A 76 3.82 -8.46 11.88
N THR A 77 2.95 -8.92 10.98
CA THR A 77 3.38 -9.35 9.64
C THR A 77 3.95 -8.18 8.83
N MET A 78 3.38 -6.98 8.97
CA MET A 78 3.89 -5.80 8.28
C MET A 78 5.29 -5.42 8.77
N LYS A 79 5.53 -5.41 10.08
CA LYS A 79 6.85 -5.18 10.68
C LYS A 79 7.88 -6.22 10.19
N ASN A 80 7.55 -7.50 10.27
CA ASN A 80 8.41 -8.60 9.81
C ASN A 80 8.74 -8.48 8.31
N LYS A 81 7.79 -8.03 7.49
CA LYS A 81 8.04 -7.78 6.07
C LYS A 81 9.01 -6.63 5.85
N VAL A 82 8.83 -5.50 6.55
CA VAL A 82 9.76 -4.37 6.47
C VAL A 82 11.16 -4.84 6.85
N ASP A 83 11.31 -5.67 7.88
CA ASP A 83 12.60 -6.20 8.30
C ASP A 83 13.26 -7.09 7.24
N SER A 84 12.49 -7.79 6.45
CA SER A 84 12.97 -8.70 5.39
C SER A 84 13.16 -8.04 4.02
N ILE A 85 12.68 -6.82 3.81
CA ILE A 85 12.72 -6.15 2.51
C ILE A 85 14.15 -5.65 2.18
N SER A 86 14.54 -5.77 0.93
CA SER A 86 15.77 -5.15 0.42
C SER A 86 15.54 -3.65 0.18
N SER A 87 16.55 -2.81 0.50
CA SER A 87 16.52 -1.37 0.21
C SER A 87 16.21 -1.05 -1.26
N LYS A 88 16.70 -1.89 -2.19
CA LYS A 88 16.38 -1.76 -3.63
C LYS A 88 14.89 -1.88 -3.97
N SER A 89 14.11 -2.58 -3.15
CA SER A 89 12.66 -2.71 -3.36
C SER A 89 11.90 -1.45 -2.97
N LEU A 90 12.54 -0.52 -2.27
CA LEU A 90 11.96 0.75 -1.80
C LEU A 90 12.05 1.90 -2.82
N ASN A 91 12.59 1.67 -4.02
CA ASN A 91 12.78 2.71 -5.04
C ASN A 91 11.49 3.08 -5.80
N LYS A 92 10.38 2.37 -5.55
CA LYS A 92 9.09 2.67 -6.18
C LYS A 92 8.40 3.81 -5.42
N LYS A 93 7.62 4.64 -6.13
CA LYS A 93 6.83 5.69 -5.49
C LYS A 93 5.67 5.10 -4.68
N LEU A 94 5.53 5.54 -3.44
CA LEU A 94 4.43 5.19 -2.55
C LEU A 94 3.87 6.44 -1.88
N TYR A 95 2.58 6.68 -2.05
CA TYR A 95 1.83 7.68 -1.33
C TYR A 95 0.94 7.02 -0.27
N ILE A 96 1.08 7.44 0.98
CA ILE A 96 0.25 6.97 2.10
C ILE A 96 -0.61 8.13 2.58
N ALA A 97 -1.91 8.00 2.49
CA ALA A 97 -2.84 8.93 3.09
C ALA A 97 -3.34 8.41 4.44
N THR A 98 -3.39 9.27 5.43
CA THR A 98 -3.90 8.95 6.77
C THR A 98 -5.08 9.85 7.11
N ALA A 99 -6.23 9.26 7.41
CA ALA A 99 -7.42 9.98 7.83
C ALA A 99 -7.41 10.28 9.34
N ASN A 100 -8.10 11.36 9.72
CA ASN A 100 -8.44 11.61 11.11
C ASN A 100 -9.62 10.71 11.52
N GLN A 101 -9.35 9.68 12.30
CA GLN A 101 -10.38 8.79 12.85
C GLN A 101 -10.75 9.12 14.31
N GLY A 102 -10.36 10.31 14.78
CA GLY A 102 -10.58 10.79 16.14
C GLY A 102 -9.57 10.22 17.15
N GLU A 103 -9.51 10.83 18.34
CA GLU A 103 -8.54 10.50 19.39
C GLU A 103 -8.59 9.04 19.85
N ALA A 104 -9.80 8.47 19.94
CA ALA A 104 -9.99 7.08 20.34
C ALA A 104 -9.35 6.06 19.38
N ASN A 105 -9.07 6.46 18.15
CA ASN A 105 -8.47 5.61 17.11
C ASN A 105 -7.04 6.03 16.74
N TYR A 106 -6.46 7.01 17.43
CA TYR A 106 -5.13 7.53 17.13
C TYR A 106 -4.06 6.42 17.09
N GLU A 107 -3.96 5.62 18.15
CA GLU A 107 -3.01 4.52 18.27
C GLU A 107 -3.24 3.44 17.20
N ARG A 108 -4.50 3.18 16.90
CA ARG A 108 -4.91 2.19 15.93
C ARG A 108 -4.60 2.60 14.49
N ASN A 109 -4.62 3.88 14.19
CA ASN A 109 -4.52 4.42 12.84
C ASN A 109 -3.25 5.26 12.62
N LYS A 110 -3.30 6.55 12.93
CA LYS A 110 -2.24 7.50 12.59
C LYS A 110 -0.87 7.08 13.12
N LYS A 111 -0.78 6.70 14.38
CA LYS A 111 0.48 6.27 14.98
C LYS A 111 1.08 5.05 14.27
N ARG A 112 0.26 4.06 13.91
CA ARG A 112 0.74 2.88 13.17
C ARG A 112 1.22 3.22 11.77
N HIS A 113 0.58 4.15 11.08
CA HIS A 113 1.05 4.64 9.78
C HIS A 113 2.39 5.36 9.92
N ASP A 114 2.53 6.24 10.91
CA ASP A 114 3.77 6.95 11.20
C ASP A 114 4.91 5.98 11.58
N ASP A 115 4.62 4.98 12.42
CA ASP A 115 5.60 3.97 12.84
C ASP A 115 6.04 3.08 11.67
N PHE A 116 5.11 2.70 10.80
CA PHE A 116 5.42 1.97 9.57
C PHE A 116 6.33 2.80 8.64
N TYR A 117 6.02 4.07 8.43
CA TYR A 117 6.83 4.98 7.64
C TYR A 117 8.24 5.12 8.22
N LYS A 118 8.37 5.31 9.54
CA LYS A 118 9.67 5.39 10.22
C LYS A 118 10.50 4.11 10.09
N LEU A 119 9.85 2.95 10.16
CA LEU A 119 10.55 1.67 9.97
C LEU A 119 11.12 1.56 8.55
N MET A 120 10.35 1.97 7.54
CA MET A 120 10.80 1.95 6.15
C MET A 120 11.94 2.94 5.89
N THR A 121 11.86 4.16 6.41
CA THR A 121 12.90 5.18 6.25
C THR A 121 14.22 4.79 6.94
N LYS A 122 14.16 4.10 8.09
CA LYS A 122 15.37 3.59 8.76
C LYS A 122 16.09 2.49 7.97
N LYS A 123 15.38 1.77 7.14
CA LYS A 123 15.93 0.62 6.42
C LYS A 123 16.61 1.00 5.11
N SER A 124 16.34 2.18 4.60
CA SER A 124 16.92 2.68 3.37
C SER A 124 18.10 3.62 3.68
N ASP A 125 19.25 3.36 3.09
CA ASP A 125 20.41 4.25 3.14
C ASP A 125 20.24 5.45 2.21
N GLU A 126 19.26 5.38 1.29
CA GLU A 126 18.90 6.42 0.32
C GLU A 126 17.53 7.01 0.64
N PRO A 127 17.25 8.27 0.23
CA PRO A 127 15.92 8.83 0.33
C PRO A 127 14.90 7.93 -0.37
N ILE A 128 13.90 7.46 0.36
CA ILE A 128 12.84 6.63 -0.22
C ILE A 128 11.80 7.51 -0.90
N ASN A 129 11.27 7.04 -2.04
CA ASN A 129 10.17 7.69 -2.76
C ASN A 129 8.82 7.40 -2.06
N VAL A 130 8.75 7.69 -0.77
CA VAL A 130 7.56 7.48 0.06
C VAL A 130 7.16 8.79 0.72
N VAL A 131 5.89 9.13 0.57
CA VAL A 131 5.26 10.28 1.22
C VAL A 131 4.12 9.77 2.09
N ILE A 132 4.00 10.37 3.29
CA ILE A 132 2.84 10.17 4.15
C ILE A 132 2.18 11.52 4.41
N GLU A 133 0.87 11.60 4.19
CA GLU A 133 0.07 12.80 4.39
C GLU A 133 -1.08 12.53 5.35
N TYR A 134 -1.30 13.46 6.29
CA TYR A 134 -2.38 13.41 7.25
C TYR A 134 -3.49 14.39 6.89
N PHE A 135 -4.69 13.86 6.71
CA PHE A 135 -5.90 14.60 6.36
C PHE A 135 -6.73 14.87 7.62
N GLU A 136 -6.40 15.94 8.33
CA GLU A 136 -7.00 16.28 9.63
C GLU A 136 -8.53 16.49 9.54
N LYS A 137 -9.01 17.02 8.40
CA LYS A 137 -10.44 17.32 8.18
C LYS A 137 -11.23 16.15 7.60
N GLU A 138 -10.56 15.06 7.24
CA GLU A 138 -11.17 13.91 6.59
C GLU A 138 -11.23 12.71 7.52
N ASN A 139 -12.34 12.00 7.49
CA ASN A 139 -12.47 10.71 8.17
C ASN A 139 -12.26 9.54 7.20
N HIS A 140 -12.30 8.30 7.72
CA HIS A 140 -12.11 7.09 6.93
C HIS A 140 -12.98 6.98 5.67
N ARG A 141 -14.17 7.56 5.69
CA ARG A 141 -15.12 7.48 4.57
C ARG A 141 -14.93 8.60 3.54
N SER A 142 -14.51 9.79 3.98
CA SER A 142 -14.36 10.96 3.11
C SER A 142 -12.95 11.09 2.51
N VAL A 143 -11.92 10.59 3.19
CA VAL A 143 -10.52 10.69 2.74
C VAL A 143 -10.25 10.11 1.34
N PRO A 144 -10.94 9.07 0.84
CA PRO A 144 -10.59 8.48 -0.46
C PRO A 144 -10.57 9.47 -1.63
N LEU A 145 -11.50 10.41 -1.68
CA LEU A 145 -11.59 11.37 -2.80
C LEU A 145 -10.41 12.33 -2.83
N VAL A 146 -10.10 12.96 -1.70
CA VAL A 146 -9.01 13.95 -1.61
C VAL A 146 -7.65 13.26 -1.71
N ALA A 147 -7.48 12.13 -1.05
CA ALA A 147 -6.24 11.35 -1.05
C ALA A 147 -5.94 10.76 -2.43
N LEU A 148 -6.95 10.35 -3.19
CA LEU A 148 -6.75 9.90 -4.57
C LEU A 148 -6.21 11.03 -5.42
N PHE A 149 -6.77 12.22 -5.33
CA PHE A 149 -6.33 13.38 -6.10
C PHE A 149 -4.89 13.78 -5.75
N GLU A 150 -4.56 13.92 -4.46
CA GLU A 150 -3.22 14.28 -4.02
C GLU A 150 -2.19 13.17 -4.33
N GLY A 151 -2.57 11.92 -4.15
CA GLY A 151 -1.72 10.78 -4.52
C GLY A 151 -1.41 10.72 -6.01
N LEU A 152 -2.40 10.96 -6.88
CA LEU A 152 -2.20 11.04 -8.33
C LEU A 152 -1.28 12.20 -8.72
N LYS A 153 -1.38 13.35 -8.07
CA LYS A 153 -0.45 14.46 -8.27
C LYS A 153 0.97 14.04 -7.91
N TYR A 154 1.15 13.43 -6.73
CA TYR A 154 2.47 13.00 -6.26
C TYR A 154 3.14 11.99 -7.21
N ILE A 155 2.44 10.93 -7.61
CA ILE A 155 3.06 9.90 -8.45
C ILE A 155 3.39 10.37 -9.87
N ASN A 156 2.70 11.41 -10.37
CA ASN A 156 2.92 11.99 -11.69
C ASN A 156 3.85 13.23 -11.68
N GLN A 157 4.38 13.63 -10.54
CA GLN A 157 5.41 14.66 -10.50
C GLN A 157 6.69 14.13 -11.13
N GLU A 158 7.22 14.87 -12.11
CA GLU A 158 8.58 14.66 -12.63
C GLU A 158 9.58 14.99 -11.51
N ASN A 159 10.54 14.11 -11.28
CA ASN A 159 11.63 14.31 -10.32
C ASN A 159 12.69 15.24 -10.90
#